data_8b7fc9ea9ea03e1468888086a8b82520
#
_entry.id   8b7fc9ea9ea03e1468888086a8b82520
#
_cell.length_a   1.000
_cell.length_b   1.000
_cell.length_c   1.000
_cell.angle_alpha   90.00
_cell.angle_beta   90.00
_cell.angle_gamma   90.00
#
_symmetry.space_group_name_H-M   'P 1'
#
loop_
_entity.id
_entity.type
_entity.pdbx_description
1 polymer ?
#
loop_
_entity_poly.entity_id
_entity_poly.type
_entity_poly.pdbx_seq_one_letter_code
_entity_poly.pdbx_strand_id
1 'polypeptide(L)'
;PYTLQTTWAAQPAVLLPWFRDHKPEVLEKTKWIMSMKDYIRFRLTGKVAGEITDASSGCLVNLDTRRYDRRIFEILGIEDCYSKMPKILESTDISGYVTKEAEKMTGLPEGTPVAAGYFDIDANALASGVLSDQELCLIAGTWSINEYLSKEAPREIEKKKNTVTL
;
A
#
# COMPACT_ATOMS: atom_id res chain seq x y z
N PRO A 1 -16.22 -4.96 9.32
CA PRO A 1 -15.02 -5.20 8.50
C PRO A 1 -14.14 -3.96 8.47
N TYR A 2 -12.87 -4.11 8.85
CA TYR A 2 -11.93 -3.00 9.02
C TYR A 2 -11.36 -2.51 7.68
N THR A 3 -11.16 -3.43 6.73
CA THR A 3 -10.47 -3.15 5.47
C THR A 3 -11.41 -2.82 4.30
N LEU A 4 -12.70 -3.10 4.44
CA LEU A 4 -13.72 -2.95 3.39
C LEU A 4 -13.36 -3.63 2.05
N GLN A 5 -12.51 -4.66 2.09
CA GLN A 5 -12.01 -5.36 0.90
C GLN A 5 -12.21 -6.87 1.02
N THR A 6 -12.27 -7.52 -0.12
CA THR A 6 -12.12 -8.97 -0.24
C THR A 6 -10.67 -9.30 -0.56
N THR A 7 -10.07 -10.21 0.19
CA THR A 7 -8.68 -10.62 -0.03
C THR A 7 -8.51 -11.43 -1.33
N TRP A 8 -7.37 -11.26 -1.97
CA TRP A 8 -6.94 -12.04 -3.13
C TRP A 8 -5.46 -12.42 -3.03
N ALA A 9 -5.03 -13.41 -3.79
CA ALA A 9 -3.79 -14.16 -3.56
C ALA A 9 -2.49 -13.35 -3.51
N ALA A 10 -2.43 -12.19 -4.16
CA ALA A 10 -1.20 -11.38 -4.20
C ALA A 10 -1.11 -10.31 -3.09
N GLN A 11 -2.14 -10.17 -2.26
CA GLN A 11 -2.13 -9.16 -1.20
C GLN A 11 -1.28 -9.58 0.00
N PRO A 12 -0.62 -8.64 0.69
CA PRO A 12 0.13 -8.89 1.92
C PRO A 12 -0.67 -9.65 2.98
N ALA A 13 -1.98 -9.39 3.14
CA ALA A 13 -2.85 -10.11 4.06
C ALA A 13 -2.95 -11.63 3.77
N VAL A 14 -2.61 -12.08 2.57
CA VAL A 14 -2.56 -13.49 2.18
C VAL A 14 -1.13 -14.00 2.12
N LEU A 15 -0.19 -13.19 1.64
CA LEU A 15 1.21 -13.59 1.50
C LEU A 15 1.91 -13.74 2.85
N LEU A 16 1.64 -12.87 3.83
CA LEU A 16 2.30 -12.96 5.13
C LEU A 16 1.94 -14.24 5.91
N PRO A 17 0.67 -14.68 5.98
CA PRO A 17 0.33 -16.01 6.50
C PRO A 17 1.01 -17.15 5.74
N TRP A 18 1.12 -17.04 4.41
CA TRP A 18 1.83 -18.04 3.63
C TRP A 18 3.32 -18.12 4.01
N PHE A 19 3.99 -16.97 4.19
CA PHE A 19 5.38 -16.94 4.66
C PHE A 19 5.53 -17.52 6.06
N ARG A 20 4.60 -17.21 6.99
CA ARG A 20 4.58 -17.81 8.33
C ARG A 20 4.56 -19.35 8.25
N ASP A 21 3.71 -19.90 7.38
CA ASP A 21 3.47 -21.34 7.32
C ASP A 21 4.55 -22.09 6.53
N HIS A 22 5.20 -21.45 5.54
CA HIS A 22 6.09 -22.13 4.60
C HIS A 22 7.54 -21.63 4.65
N LYS A 23 7.79 -20.43 5.15
CA LYS A 23 9.11 -19.77 5.19
C LYS A 23 9.26 -18.91 6.45
N PRO A 24 9.02 -19.45 7.67
CA PRO A 24 9.05 -18.65 8.91
C PRO A 24 10.40 -17.97 9.13
N GLU A 25 11.49 -18.62 8.72
CA GLU A 25 12.85 -18.07 8.82
C GLU A 25 13.05 -16.74 8.03
N VAL A 26 12.22 -16.50 7.01
CA VAL A 26 12.23 -15.23 6.28
C VAL A 26 11.61 -14.15 7.16
N LEU A 27 10.45 -14.42 7.76
CA LEU A 27 9.80 -13.45 8.65
C LEU A 27 10.63 -13.16 9.89
N GLU A 28 11.27 -14.17 10.48
CA GLU A 28 12.14 -14.00 11.66
C GLU A 28 13.29 -13.02 11.38
N LYS A 29 13.94 -13.15 10.21
CA LYS A 29 15.06 -12.29 9.80
C LYS A 29 14.61 -10.94 9.25
N THR A 30 13.33 -10.78 8.92
CA THR A 30 12.79 -9.54 8.34
C THR A 30 12.72 -8.44 9.40
N LYS A 31 13.35 -7.31 9.13
CA LYS A 31 13.27 -6.10 9.95
C LYS A 31 12.08 -5.22 9.56
N TRP A 32 11.83 -5.07 8.27
CA TRP A 32 10.76 -4.23 7.74
C TRP A 32 10.01 -4.94 6.61
N ILE A 33 8.70 -4.80 6.60
CA ILE A 33 7.81 -5.28 5.54
C ILE A 33 7.38 -4.05 4.75
N MET A 34 7.74 -4.01 3.47
CA MET A 34 7.49 -2.85 2.60
C MET A 34 6.92 -3.30 1.26
N SER A 35 6.09 -2.47 0.63
CA SER A 35 5.72 -2.64 -0.76
C SER A 35 6.93 -2.39 -1.69
N MET A 36 6.80 -2.80 -2.95
CA MET A 36 7.86 -2.57 -3.95
C MET A 36 8.18 -1.08 -4.10
N LYS A 37 7.16 -0.23 -4.20
CA LYS A 37 7.29 1.22 -4.29
C LYS A 37 8.01 1.80 -3.07
N ASP A 38 7.61 1.37 -1.88
CA ASP A 38 8.20 1.82 -0.62
C ASP A 38 9.67 1.41 -0.50
N TYR A 39 10.03 0.22 -0.98
CA TYR A 39 11.41 -0.23 -1.04
C TYR A 39 12.26 0.61 -2.00
N ILE A 40 11.73 0.95 -3.19
CA ILE A 40 12.43 1.84 -4.13
C ILE A 40 12.65 3.21 -3.49
N ARG A 41 11.64 3.77 -2.85
CA ARG A 41 11.73 5.04 -2.13
C ARG A 41 12.75 4.98 -0.99
N PHE A 42 12.76 3.90 -0.22
CA PHE A 42 13.79 3.64 0.80
C PHE A 42 15.19 3.65 0.19
N ARG A 43 15.40 3.02 -0.96
CA ARG A 43 16.71 2.99 -1.65
C ARG A 43 17.15 4.38 -2.13
N LEU A 44 16.20 5.26 -2.46
CA LEU A 44 16.49 6.64 -2.83
C LEU A 44 16.84 7.54 -1.62
N THR A 45 16.16 7.33 -0.50
CA THR A 45 16.15 8.29 0.62
C THR A 45 16.81 7.76 1.90
N GLY A 46 17.02 6.47 2.03
CA GLY A 46 17.42 5.81 3.28
C GLY A 46 16.33 5.82 4.36
N LYS A 47 15.12 6.32 4.08
CA LYS A 47 14.03 6.42 5.05
C LYS A 47 13.02 5.30 4.87
N VAL A 48 12.73 4.58 5.97
CA VAL A 48 11.71 3.54 6.01
C VAL A 48 10.35 4.18 6.29
N ALA A 49 9.43 4.02 5.37
CA ALA A 49 8.04 4.47 5.51
C ALA A 49 7.13 3.64 4.59
N GLY A 50 5.87 3.50 4.95
CA GLY A 50 4.78 3.03 4.09
C GLY A 50 4.01 4.22 3.51
N GLU A 51 3.07 3.96 2.63
CA GLU A 51 2.16 4.98 2.09
C GLU A 51 0.73 4.44 2.13
N ILE A 52 -0.23 5.34 2.36
CA ILE A 52 -1.60 4.94 2.76
C ILE A 52 -2.35 4.15 1.70
N THR A 53 -2.26 4.50 0.42
CA THR A 53 -3.01 3.81 -0.64
C THR A 53 -2.45 2.42 -0.89
N ASP A 54 -1.13 2.27 -0.91
CA ASP A 54 -0.44 0.98 -1.02
C ASP A 54 -0.68 0.11 0.23
N ALA A 55 -0.60 0.69 1.43
CA ALA A 55 -0.84 -0.02 2.67
C ALA A 55 -2.30 -0.50 2.77
N SER A 56 -3.28 0.31 2.32
CA SER A 56 -4.69 -0.08 2.32
C SER A 56 -4.96 -1.19 1.30
N SER A 57 -4.36 -1.13 0.11
CA SER A 57 -4.47 -2.18 -0.92
C SER A 57 -4.01 -3.55 -0.41
N GLY A 58 -3.11 -3.55 0.58
CA GLY A 58 -2.60 -4.75 1.25
C GLY A 58 -3.56 -5.45 2.22
N CYS A 59 -4.75 -4.91 2.46
CA CYS A 59 -5.75 -5.40 3.43
C CYS A 59 -5.26 -5.47 4.90
N LEU A 60 -4.30 -4.64 5.28
CA LEU A 60 -3.74 -4.59 6.65
C LEU A 60 -4.08 -3.29 7.39
N VAL A 61 -4.74 -2.36 6.70
CA VAL A 61 -5.13 -1.04 7.22
C VAL A 61 -6.60 -1.03 7.60
N ASN A 62 -6.89 -0.42 8.73
CA ASN A 62 -8.25 -0.04 9.10
C ASN A 62 -8.54 1.32 8.44
N LEU A 63 -9.50 1.36 7.52
CA LEU A 63 -9.81 2.54 6.72
C LEU A 63 -10.43 3.69 7.55
N ASP A 64 -11.10 3.37 8.67
CA ASP A 64 -11.63 4.41 9.57
C ASP A 64 -10.50 5.18 10.28
N THR A 65 -9.42 4.47 10.64
CA THR A 65 -8.27 5.07 11.35
C THR A 65 -7.11 5.44 10.42
N ARG A 66 -7.12 4.94 9.18
CA ARG A 66 -6.06 5.08 8.17
C ARG A 66 -4.69 4.59 8.69
N ARG A 67 -4.69 3.52 9.48
CA ARG A 67 -3.50 2.94 10.12
C ARG A 67 -3.56 1.42 10.09
N TYR A 68 -2.39 0.79 10.18
CA TYR A 68 -2.33 -0.65 10.48
C TYR A 68 -3.09 -0.93 11.77
N ASP A 69 -3.95 -1.95 11.76
CA ASP A 69 -4.75 -2.34 12.92
C ASP A 69 -4.29 -3.69 13.44
N ARG A 70 -3.77 -3.72 14.66
CA ARG A 70 -3.24 -4.94 15.29
C ARG A 70 -4.22 -6.11 15.25
N ARG A 71 -5.51 -5.83 15.38
CA ARG A 71 -6.57 -6.86 15.33
C ARG A 71 -6.63 -7.59 13.99
N ILE A 72 -6.28 -6.92 12.89
CA ILE A 72 -6.19 -7.56 11.57
C ILE A 72 -5.06 -8.59 11.57
N PHE A 73 -3.90 -8.25 12.13
CA PHE A 73 -2.76 -9.16 12.24
C PHE A 73 -3.07 -10.35 13.17
N GLU A 74 -3.79 -10.12 14.25
CA GLU A 74 -4.26 -11.18 15.16
C GLU A 74 -5.23 -12.14 14.45
N ILE A 75 -6.22 -11.62 13.73
CA ILE A 75 -7.16 -12.45 12.93
C ILE A 75 -6.43 -13.31 11.89
N LEU A 76 -5.35 -12.78 11.31
CA LEU A 76 -4.56 -13.48 10.30
C LEU A 76 -3.47 -14.39 10.91
N GLY A 77 -3.27 -14.36 12.23
CA GLY A 77 -2.24 -15.12 12.94
C GLY A 77 -0.82 -14.69 12.58
N ILE A 78 -0.60 -13.41 12.35
CA ILE A 78 0.69 -12.80 11.97
C ILE A 78 1.06 -11.63 12.87
N GLU A 79 0.75 -11.72 14.16
CA GLU A 79 0.92 -10.65 15.16
C GLU A 79 2.35 -10.08 15.18
N ASP A 80 3.34 -10.95 14.98
CA ASP A 80 4.75 -10.57 14.97
C ASP A 80 5.11 -9.66 13.80
N CYS A 81 4.33 -9.70 12.71
CA CYS A 81 4.52 -8.83 11.56
C CYS A 81 4.12 -7.38 11.86
N TYR A 82 3.22 -7.15 12.82
CA TYR A 82 2.74 -5.81 13.13
C TYR A 82 3.88 -4.84 13.50
N SER A 83 4.83 -5.28 14.31
CA SER A 83 5.98 -4.47 14.71
C SER A 83 7.00 -4.21 13.59
N LYS A 84 6.88 -4.93 12.47
CA LYS A 84 7.73 -4.81 11.28
C LYS A 84 7.13 -3.92 10.20
N MET A 85 5.88 -3.44 10.42
CA MET A 85 5.25 -2.52 9.48
C MET A 85 5.81 -1.11 9.65
N PRO A 86 6.13 -0.41 8.56
CA PRO A 86 6.64 0.96 8.61
C PRO A 86 5.53 1.96 8.99
N LYS A 87 5.93 3.14 9.46
CA LYS A 87 4.98 4.24 9.65
C LYS A 87 4.34 4.61 8.30
N ILE A 88 3.01 4.77 8.28
CA ILE A 88 2.26 5.22 7.09
C ILE A 88 2.38 6.74 6.94
N LEU A 89 2.66 7.17 5.72
CA LEU A 89 2.64 8.55 5.23
C LEU A 89 1.41 8.77 4.35
N GLU A 90 0.98 10.02 4.22
CA GLU A 90 0.06 10.44 3.17
C GLU A 90 0.78 10.48 1.81
N SER A 91 0.06 10.26 0.73
CA SER A 91 0.62 10.13 -0.62
C SER A 91 1.45 11.35 -1.06
N THR A 92 1.08 12.54 -0.60
CA THR A 92 1.76 13.81 -0.93
C THR A 92 2.85 14.20 0.06
N ASP A 93 3.04 13.46 1.15
CA ASP A 93 4.11 13.74 2.11
C ASP A 93 5.49 13.57 1.47
N ILE A 94 6.43 14.41 1.86
CA ILE A 94 7.85 14.21 1.50
C ILE A 94 8.42 13.13 2.41
N SER A 95 8.68 11.96 1.85
CA SER A 95 9.25 10.81 2.56
C SER A 95 10.74 11.01 2.90
N GLY A 96 11.42 11.82 2.15
CA GLY A 96 12.85 12.12 2.31
C GLY A 96 13.42 12.79 1.07
N TYR A 97 14.73 12.78 0.99
CA TYR A 97 15.47 13.40 -0.10
C TYR A 97 16.47 12.40 -0.68
N VAL A 98 16.73 12.50 -1.98
CA VAL A 98 17.74 11.68 -2.65
C VAL A 98 19.08 11.84 -1.96
N THR A 99 19.66 10.69 -1.59
CA THR A 99 20.98 10.65 -0.94
C THR A 99 22.10 10.72 -1.99
N LYS A 100 23.29 11.10 -1.55
CA LYS A 100 24.50 11.09 -2.40
C LYS A 100 24.79 9.70 -3.00
N GLU A 101 24.45 8.65 -2.28
CA GLU A 101 24.60 7.28 -2.77
C GLU A 101 23.57 6.97 -3.87
N ALA A 102 22.33 7.40 -3.67
CA ALA A 102 21.27 7.26 -4.66
C ALA A 102 21.55 8.08 -5.93
N GLU A 103 22.11 9.31 -5.80
CA GLU A 103 22.55 10.11 -6.94
C GLU A 103 23.56 9.35 -7.81
N LYS A 104 24.56 8.72 -7.21
CA LYS A 104 25.57 7.93 -7.93
C LYS A 104 24.97 6.74 -8.69
N MET A 105 23.92 6.13 -8.16
CA MET A 105 23.27 4.97 -8.78
C MET A 105 22.27 5.35 -9.87
N THR A 106 21.60 6.48 -9.73
CA THR A 106 20.42 6.83 -10.54
C THR A 106 20.63 8.05 -11.43
N GLY A 107 21.59 8.91 -11.10
CA GLY A 107 21.76 10.22 -11.73
C GLY A 107 20.78 11.30 -11.23
N LEU A 108 19.88 10.99 -10.30
CA LEU A 108 19.03 11.99 -9.66
C LEU A 108 19.85 12.85 -8.70
N PRO A 109 19.80 14.19 -8.76
CA PRO A 109 20.60 15.05 -7.90
C PRO A 109 20.34 14.83 -6.40
N GLU A 110 21.42 14.81 -5.60
CA GLU A 110 21.32 14.79 -4.13
C GLU A 110 20.41 15.92 -3.65
N GLY A 111 19.58 15.67 -2.65
CA GLY A 111 18.65 16.66 -2.09
C GLY A 111 17.33 16.79 -2.85
N THR A 112 17.14 16.10 -3.97
CA THR A 112 15.82 16.08 -4.66
C THR A 112 14.76 15.51 -3.72
N PRO A 113 13.64 16.21 -3.48
CA PRO A 113 12.57 15.70 -2.62
C PRO A 113 11.89 14.48 -3.24
N VAL A 114 11.58 13.48 -2.41
CA VAL A 114 10.92 12.24 -2.82
C VAL A 114 9.60 12.13 -2.07
N ALA A 115 8.48 12.25 -2.80
CA ALA A 115 7.15 12.09 -2.25
C ALA A 115 6.87 10.62 -1.87
N ALA A 116 5.88 10.41 -0.99
CA ALA A 116 5.42 9.08 -0.62
C ALA A 116 4.82 8.33 -1.83
N GLY A 117 4.12 9.07 -2.71
CA GLY A 117 3.57 8.56 -3.97
C GLY A 117 2.22 7.87 -3.77
N TYR A 118 1.68 7.28 -4.81
CA TYR A 118 0.40 6.58 -4.82
C TYR A 118 0.57 5.10 -5.18
N PHE A 119 -0.39 4.27 -4.83
CA PHE A 119 -0.58 2.97 -5.45
C PHE A 119 -0.80 3.16 -6.97
N ASP A 120 -0.34 2.22 -7.78
CA ASP A 120 -0.29 2.38 -9.24
C ASP A 120 -1.67 2.59 -9.88
N ILE A 121 -2.71 1.94 -9.36
CA ILE A 121 -4.09 2.09 -9.82
C ILE A 121 -4.58 3.51 -9.55
N ASP A 122 -4.44 4.00 -8.32
CA ASP A 122 -4.85 5.38 -7.94
C ASP A 122 -4.07 6.44 -8.76
N ALA A 123 -2.76 6.22 -8.93
CA ALA A 123 -1.94 7.12 -9.75
C ALA A 123 -2.43 7.18 -11.21
N ASN A 124 -2.84 6.03 -11.75
CA ASN A 124 -3.38 5.93 -13.11
C ASN A 124 -4.72 6.66 -13.26
N ALA A 125 -5.64 6.48 -12.31
CA ALA A 125 -6.92 7.19 -12.31
C ALA A 125 -6.72 8.71 -12.25
N LEU A 126 -5.89 9.19 -11.32
CA LEU A 126 -5.56 10.62 -11.21
C LEU A 126 -4.91 11.16 -12.49
N ALA A 127 -3.96 10.44 -13.09
CA ALA A 127 -3.31 10.82 -14.33
C ALA A 127 -4.27 10.82 -15.52
N SER A 128 -5.33 10.01 -15.47
CA SER A 128 -6.41 9.97 -16.47
C SER A 128 -7.46 11.06 -16.27
N GLY A 129 -7.33 11.87 -15.23
CA GLY A 129 -8.21 13.02 -14.97
C GLY A 129 -9.42 12.69 -14.09
N VAL A 130 -9.44 11.58 -13.37
CA VAL A 130 -10.51 11.29 -12.39
C VAL A 130 -10.30 12.19 -11.16
N LEU A 131 -11.04 13.28 -11.10
CA LEU A 131 -10.93 14.31 -10.04
C LEU A 131 -12.25 14.51 -9.27
N SER A 132 -13.31 13.82 -9.68
CA SER A 132 -14.63 13.94 -9.06
C SER A 132 -15.35 12.59 -9.02
N ASP A 133 -16.45 12.54 -8.27
CA ASP A 133 -17.35 11.37 -8.17
C ASP A 133 -18.25 11.17 -9.42
N GLN A 134 -18.10 12.02 -10.44
CA GLN A 134 -18.80 11.93 -11.71
C GLN A 134 -17.96 11.23 -12.80
N GLU A 135 -16.75 10.85 -12.49
CA GLU A 135 -15.79 10.26 -13.43
C GLU A 135 -15.47 8.82 -13.06
N LEU A 136 -15.23 8.01 -14.08
CA LEU A 136 -14.86 6.62 -13.97
C LEU A 136 -13.60 6.37 -14.78
N CYS A 137 -12.56 5.80 -14.16
CA CYS A 137 -11.43 5.23 -14.87
C CYS A 137 -11.72 3.75 -15.17
N LEU A 138 -11.63 3.38 -16.44
CA LEU A 138 -11.72 2.01 -16.89
C LEU A 138 -10.34 1.55 -17.39
N ILE A 139 -9.73 0.63 -16.67
CA ILE A 139 -8.50 -0.03 -17.09
C ILE A 139 -8.89 -1.36 -17.77
N ALA A 140 -8.68 -1.44 -19.08
CA ALA A 140 -8.96 -2.63 -19.89
C ALA A 140 -7.65 -3.31 -20.29
N GLY A 141 -7.14 -4.19 -19.43
CA GLY A 141 -5.90 -4.95 -19.64
C GLY A 141 -6.10 -6.41 -19.23
N THR A 142 -5.01 -7.07 -18.84
CA THR A 142 -5.04 -8.43 -18.26
C THR A 142 -5.94 -8.47 -17.02
N TRP A 143 -5.93 -7.40 -16.24
CA TRP A 143 -6.91 -7.09 -15.20
C TRP A 143 -7.85 -6.01 -15.73
N SER A 144 -9.15 -6.22 -15.56
CA SER A 144 -10.16 -5.21 -15.82
C SER A 144 -10.51 -4.54 -14.49
N ILE A 145 -10.18 -3.26 -14.37
CA ILE A 145 -10.37 -2.49 -13.13
C ILE A 145 -11.24 -1.29 -13.45
N ASN A 146 -12.27 -1.07 -12.64
CA ASN A 146 -13.09 0.11 -12.67
C ASN A 146 -12.84 0.89 -11.39
N GLU A 147 -12.41 2.13 -11.50
CA GLU A 147 -12.06 2.98 -10.38
C GLU A 147 -12.81 4.30 -10.45
N TYR A 148 -13.36 4.72 -9.33
CA TYR A 148 -14.06 5.98 -9.18
C TYR A 148 -13.83 6.53 -7.77
N LEU A 149 -13.93 7.84 -7.63
CA LEU A 149 -13.89 8.51 -6.33
C LEU A 149 -15.26 8.44 -5.65
N SER A 150 -15.27 8.23 -4.34
CA SER A 150 -16.48 8.28 -3.53
C SER A 150 -16.22 9.02 -2.23
N LYS A 151 -17.16 9.89 -1.84
CA LYS A 151 -17.12 10.58 -0.54
C LYS A 151 -17.44 9.65 0.63
N GLU A 152 -18.09 8.53 0.36
CA GLU A 152 -18.49 7.56 1.37
C GLU A 152 -17.99 6.17 0.99
N ALA A 153 -17.31 5.52 1.94
CA ALA A 153 -16.91 4.14 1.76
C ALA A 153 -18.16 3.22 1.74
N PRO A 154 -18.32 2.32 0.76
CA PRO A 154 -19.45 1.40 0.71
C PRO A 154 -19.35 0.41 1.86
N ARG A 155 -20.16 0.58 2.90
CA ARG A 155 -20.15 -0.28 4.11
C ARG A 155 -20.93 -1.59 3.93
N GLU A 156 -21.77 -1.71 2.90
CA GLU A 156 -22.50 -2.95 2.55
C GLU A 156 -21.67 -3.86 1.63
N ILE A 157 -20.63 -4.47 2.18
CA ILE A 157 -19.73 -5.36 1.43
C ILE A 157 -20.41 -6.70 1.07
N GLU A 158 -21.41 -7.14 1.82
CA GLU A 158 -22.07 -8.44 1.61
C GLU A 158 -22.64 -8.63 0.19
N LYS A 159 -22.89 -7.54 -0.52
CA LYS A 159 -23.44 -7.56 -1.89
C LYS A 159 -22.42 -7.27 -2.98
N LYS A 160 -21.21 -6.86 -2.64
CA LYS A 160 -20.19 -6.41 -3.62
C LYS A 160 -18.99 -7.35 -3.64
N LYS A 161 -19.14 -8.46 -4.36
CA LYS A 161 -17.97 -9.31 -4.71
C LYS A 161 -17.05 -8.50 -5.63
N ASN A 162 -15.74 -8.52 -5.36
CA ASN A 162 -14.68 -7.89 -6.16
C ASN A 162 -14.57 -6.34 -6.06
N THR A 163 -14.91 -5.75 -4.94
CA THR A 163 -14.65 -4.33 -4.68
C THR A 163 -13.44 -4.18 -3.77
N VAL A 164 -12.51 -3.32 -4.15
CA VAL A 164 -11.40 -2.86 -3.33
C VAL A 164 -11.62 -1.39 -3.02
N THR A 165 -11.46 -0.99 -1.77
CA THR A 165 -11.53 0.41 -1.33
C THR A 165 -10.14 0.82 -0.84
N LEU A 166 -9.58 1.85 -1.42
CA LEU A 166 -8.23 2.33 -1.16
C LEU A 166 -8.22 3.68 -0.45
#